data_dbe404c23578e4bbedab2ba5fe7c4b46
#
_entry.id   dbe404c23578e4bbedab2ba5fe7c4b46
#
_cell.length_a   1.000
_cell.length_b   1.000
_cell.length_c   1.000
_cell.angle_alpha   90.00
_cell.angle_beta   90.00
_cell.angle_gamma   90.00
#
_symmetry.space_group_name_H-M   'P 1'
#
loop_
_entity.id
_entity.type
_entity.pdbx_description
1 polymer ?
#
loop_
_entity_poly.entity_id
_entity_poly.type
_entity_poly.pdbx_seq_one_letter_code
_entity_poly.pdbx_strand_id
1 'polypeptide(L)'
;MKKIIAMLLALVMVSALFVSGSAFADNQHFDKLTLEFVPSKDADVIIAGTANLPELVKAEMARLGYDIDEVDITVGTNYDATGEAMSAGSIDLGWLPGGTYALYSDDTDVILTATRNGLSNDSENPADWNGEANATQKNGPQVTFYRALIYAAPSEYGKKLAEKVNNGEKLTWEDLDGAKWAVQKTSSSAGYIYPTMWLMKNYDGKKISDLSNVIPIDSGYGTAFSYAAAEQVDVIVCYADGRNDYEASWTLPTDQQDSTGKQGMGRSDSIWNELNVIGVTEGIYNDTVAISKESPYYTPEIVAALQDCFINIINTPEGKAIFDVYSHTGYAKAVDSDYDGARAALTAVDA
;
A
#
# COMPACT_ATOMS: atom_id res chain seq x y z
N MET A 1 -5.28 69.74 35.02
CA MET A 1 -6.10 69.52 33.82
C MET A 1 -5.27 69.24 32.58
N LYS A 2 -4.20 70.00 32.22
CA LYS A 2 -3.43 69.72 30.98
C LYS A 2 -2.67 68.41 30.95
N LYS A 3 -2.27 67.81 32.08
CA LYS A 3 -1.56 66.51 32.18
C LYS A 3 -2.53 65.31 32.06
N ILE A 4 -3.81 65.43 32.41
CA ILE A 4 -4.82 64.38 32.34
C ILE A 4 -5.33 64.27 30.92
N ILE A 5 -5.43 65.36 30.16
CA ILE A 5 -5.82 65.36 28.75
C ILE A 5 -4.74 64.72 27.86
N ALA A 6 -3.45 64.92 28.17
CA ALA A 6 -2.36 64.29 27.44
C ALA A 6 -2.28 62.76 27.68
N MET A 7 -2.68 62.28 28.87
CA MET A 7 -2.71 60.85 29.19
C MET A 7 -3.93 60.13 28.55
N LEU A 8 -5.06 60.81 28.40
CA LEU A 8 -6.23 60.28 27.70
C LEU A 8 -6.04 60.24 26.16
N LEU A 9 -5.32 61.18 25.58
CA LEU A 9 -4.98 61.17 24.15
C LEU A 9 -3.92 60.10 23.81
N ALA A 10 -3.00 59.79 24.72
CA ALA A 10 -2.03 58.72 24.57
C ALA A 10 -2.70 57.32 24.69
N LEU A 11 -3.75 57.19 25.51
CA LEU A 11 -4.49 55.94 25.67
C LEU A 11 -5.40 55.62 24.46
N VAL A 12 -5.90 56.66 23.79
CA VAL A 12 -6.71 56.51 22.56
C VAL A 12 -5.84 56.18 21.34
N MET A 13 -4.60 56.63 21.29
CA MET A 13 -3.67 56.28 20.20
C MET A 13 -3.05 54.87 20.34
N VAL A 14 -2.96 54.33 21.57
CA VAL A 14 -2.48 52.95 21.78
C VAL A 14 -3.59 51.93 21.48
N SER A 15 -4.87 52.28 21.61
CA SER A 15 -5.97 51.38 21.25
C SER A 15 -6.32 51.37 19.75
N ALA A 16 -5.75 52.29 18.93
CA ALA A 16 -5.94 52.31 17.48
C ALA A 16 -4.88 51.50 16.70
N LEU A 17 -3.88 50.91 17.39
CA LEU A 17 -2.79 50.14 16.77
C LEU A 17 -2.96 48.62 16.89
N PHE A 18 -4.08 48.12 17.42
CA PHE A 18 -4.40 46.69 17.53
C PHE A 18 -5.59 46.24 16.68
N VAL A 19 -5.99 47.00 15.67
CA VAL A 19 -6.73 46.46 14.54
C VAL A 19 -5.71 46.24 13.43
N SER A 20 -4.74 45.36 13.71
CA SER A 20 -4.14 44.58 12.63
C SER A 20 -5.28 43.73 12.07
N GLY A 21 -5.93 44.23 11.02
CA GLY A 21 -6.71 43.35 10.18
C GLY A 21 -5.82 42.16 9.84
N SER A 22 -6.17 41.00 10.30
CA SER A 22 -5.81 39.78 9.60
C SER A 22 -6.32 39.99 8.17
N ALA A 23 -5.46 40.51 7.30
CA ALA A 23 -5.64 40.27 5.89
C ALA A 23 -5.67 38.75 5.82
N PHE A 24 -6.84 38.17 5.62
CA PHE A 24 -6.93 36.80 5.13
C PHE A 24 -6.12 36.85 3.84
N ALA A 25 -4.92 36.29 3.83
CA ALA A 25 -4.20 36.07 2.61
C ALA A 25 -5.17 35.24 1.74
N ASP A 26 -5.42 35.70 0.53
CA ASP A 26 -6.18 34.90 -0.43
C ASP A 26 -5.45 33.56 -0.57
N ASN A 27 -6.20 32.47 -0.60
CA ASN A 27 -5.65 31.14 -0.79
C ASN A 27 -4.80 31.11 -2.08
N GLN A 28 -3.71 30.37 -2.05
CA GLN A 28 -2.96 30.11 -3.28
C GLN A 28 -3.81 29.21 -4.19
N HIS A 29 -3.94 29.61 -5.45
CA HIS A 29 -4.82 28.94 -6.41
C HIS A 29 -4.03 28.01 -7.34
N PHE A 30 -4.60 26.83 -7.61
CA PHE A 30 -4.12 25.83 -8.56
C PHE A 30 -5.27 25.31 -9.42
N ASP A 31 -5.00 25.13 -10.69
CA ASP A 31 -6.02 24.65 -11.65
C ASP A 31 -6.33 23.16 -11.42
N LYS A 32 -5.31 22.32 -11.22
CA LYS A 32 -5.49 20.87 -11.17
C LYS A 32 -4.44 20.17 -10.31
N LEU A 33 -4.87 19.19 -9.52
CA LEU A 33 -4.04 18.20 -8.82
C LEU A 33 -4.35 16.81 -9.35
N THR A 34 -3.32 16.05 -9.77
CA THR A 34 -3.45 14.70 -10.30
C THR A 34 -2.96 13.67 -9.30
N LEU A 35 -3.81 12.68 -9.01
CA LEU A 35 -3.56 11.59 -8.08
C LEU A 35 -3.63 10.26 -8.84
N GLU A 36 -2.66 9.37 -8.65
CA GLU A 36 -2.70 8.05 -9.27
C GLU A 36 -2.48 6.93 -8.25
N PHE A 37 -3.31 5.90 -8.36
CA PHE A 37 -3.22 4.68 -7.59
C PHE A 37 -2.64 3.54 -8.43
N VAL A 38 -1.75 2.73 -7.86
CA VAL A 38 -1.28 1.52 -8.55
C VAL A 38 -2.35 0.41 -8.54
N PRO A 39 -2.41 -0.46 -9.57
CA PRO A 39 -3.43 -1.49 -9.68
C PRO A 39 -3.09 -2.73 -8.84
N SER A 40 -2.98 -2.57 -7.51
CA SER A 40 -2.83 -3.71 -6.59
C SER A 40 -4.13 -4.52 -6.41
N LYS A 41 -5.26 -3.91 -6.75
CA LYS A 41 -6.61 -4.50 -6.88
C LYS A 41 -7.21 -4.11 -8.24
N ASP A 42 -8.37 -4.65 -8.59
CA ASP A 42 -9.05 -4.30 -9.83
C ASP A 42 -9.31 -2.78 -9.91
N ALA A 43 -9.00 -2.19 -11.06
CA ALA A 43 -9.07 -0.73 -11.25
C ALA A 43 -10.47 -0.16 -10.95
N ASP A 44 -11.54 -0.87 -11.36
CA ASP A 44 -12.91 -0.45 -11.08
C ASP A 44 -13.23 -0.39 -9.58
N VAL A 45 -12.65 -1.29 -8.79
CA VAL A 45 -12.79 -1.31 -7.33
C VAL A 45 -12.08 -0.10 -6.71
N ILE A 46 -10.90 0.25 -7.20
CA ILE A 46 -10.13 1.40 -6.73
C ILE A 46 -10.87 2.69 -7.08
N ILE A 47 -11.29 2.87 -8.33
CA ILE A 47 -12.02 4.06 -8.80
C ILE A 47 -13.32 4.26 -8.01
N ALA A 48 -14.10 3.19 -7.83
CA ALA A 48 -15.34 3.26 -7.06
C ALA A 48 -15.08 3.60 -5.58
N GLY A 49 -14.04 3.02 -4.97
CA GLY A 49 -13.67 3.27 -3.58
C GLY A 49 -13.16 4.69 -3.33
N THR A 50 -12.53 5.32 -4.32
CA THR A 50 -11.93 6.66 -4.20
C THR A 50 -12.81 7.78 -4.76
N ALA A 51 -14.02 7.50 -5.24
CA ALA A 51 -14.88 8.45 -5.95
C ALA A 51 -15.16 9.76 -5.19
N ASN A 52 -15.21 9.73 -3.86
CA ASN A 52 -15.45 10.92 -3.04
C ASN A 52 -14.15 11.64 -2.62
N LEU A 53 -12.98 11.07 -2.87
CA LEU A 53 -11.69 11.64 -2.43
C LEU A 53 -11.41 13.04 -3.02
N PRO A 54 -11.74 13.34 -4.31
CA PRO A 54 -11.51 14.65 -4.89
C PRO A 54 -12.12 15.79 -4.09
N GLU A 55 -13.37 15.66 -3.68
CA GLU A 55 -14.07 16.72 -2.93
C GLU A 55 -13.51 16.88 -1.52
N LEU A 56 -13.08 15.78 -0.87
CA LEU A 56 -12.44 15.85 0.44
C LEU A 56 -11.08 16.55 0.36
N VAL A 57 -10.27 16.24 -0.67
CA VAL A 57 -8.96 16.88 -0.88
C VAL A 57 -9.14 18.38 -1.15
N LYS A 58 -10.05 18.77 -2.04
CA LYS A 58 -10.36 20.19 -2.33
C LYS A 58 -10.76 20.94 -1.06
N ALA A 59 -11.70 20.37 -0.29
CA ALA A 59 -12.19 21.02 0.92
C ALA A 59 -11.09 21.18 1.99
N GLU A 60 -10.26 20.15 2.17
CA GLU A 60 -9.21 20.18 3.18
C GLU A 60 -8.04 21.07 2.76
N MET A 61 -7.63 21.05 1.48
CA MET A 61 -6.60 21.95 0.96
C MET A 61 -7.03 23.42 1.02
N ALA A 62 -8.30 23.73 0.72
CA ALA A 62 -8.86 25.09 0.87
C ALA A 62 -8.78 25.54 2.34
N ARG A 63 -9.07 24.66 3.30
CA ARG A 63 -8.92 24.94 4.74
C ARG A 63 -7.46 25.23 5.13
N LEU A 64 -6.51 24.64 4.42
CA LEU A 64 -5.08 24.80 4.63
C LEU A 64 -4.46 25.98 3.85
N GLY A 65 -5.29 26.74 3.07
CA GLY A 65 -4.87 27.94 2.36
C GLY A 65 -4.57 27.70 0.86
N TYR A 66 -5.03 26.60 0.29
CA TYR A 66 -4.80 26.24 -1.12
C TYR A 66 -6.10 25.87 -1.81
N ASP A 67 -6.54 26.69 -2.77
CA ASP A 67 -7.72 26.43 -3.59
C ASP A 67 -7.32 25.65 -4.83
N ILE A 68 -7.93 24.48 -5.03
CA ILE A 68 -7.70 23.59 -6.19
C ILE A 68 -9.02 23.42 -6.93
N ASP A 69 -9.03 23.77 -8.23
CA ASP A 69 -10.26 23.71 -9.04
C ASP A 69 -10.68 22.26 -9.33
N GLU A 70 -9.72 21.43 -9.74
CA GLU A 70 -9.94 20.04 -10.12
C GLU A 70 -8.96 19.11 -9.37
N VAL A 71 -9.47 18.03 -8.80
CA VAL A 71 -8.66 16.90 -8.33
C VAL A 71 -9.03 15.68 -9.17
N ASP A 72 -8.10 15.20 -9.97
CA ASP A 72 -8.31 14.06 -10.88
C ASP A 72 -7.67 12.81 -10.30
N ILE A 73 -8.40 11.69 -10.35
CA ILE A 73 -7.93 10.40 -9.85
C ILE A 73 -7.90 9.40 -10.98
N THR A 74 -6.74 8.77 -11.14
CA THR A 74 -6.50 7.70 -12.10
C THR A 74 -5.98 6.44 -11.43
N VAL A 75 -6.05 5.33 -12.15
CA VAL A 75 -5.40 4.07 -11.77
C VAL A 75 -4.43 3.71 -12.88
N GLY A 76 -3.17 3.54 -12.53
CA GLY A 76 -2.13 3.16 -13.48
C GLY A 76 -2.38 1.79 -14.10
N THR A 77 -1.85 1.55 -15.28
CA THR A 77 -1.97 0.24 -15.96
C THR A 77 -1.11 -0.83 -15.29
N ASN A 78 -0.05 -0.43 -14.62
CA ASN A 78 0.83 -1.25 -13.78
C ASN A 78 1.65 -0.34 -12.86
N TYR A 79 2.43 -0.93 -11.94
CA TYR A 79 3.21 -0.20 -10.93
C TYR A 79 4.26 0.73 -11.55
N ASP A 80 4.99 0.23 -12.57
CA ASP A 80 6.05 0.99 -13.23
C ASP A 80 5.48 2.16 -14.03
N ALA A 81 4.33 1.97 -14.68
CA ALA A 81 3.66 3.04 -15.43
C ALA A 81 3.30 4.24 -14.54
N THR A 82 2.87 4.00 -13.30
CA THR A 82 2.62 5.08 -12.33
C THR A 82 3.92 5.79 -11.94
N GLY A 83 5.00 5.02 -11.67
CA GLY A 83 6.32 5.59 -11.39
C GLY A 83 6.85 6.44 -12.54
N GLU A 84 6.77 5.93 -13.77
CA GLU A 84 7.16 6.66 -14.99
C GLU A 84 6.33 7.94 -15.20
N ALA A 85 5.02 7.88 -14.98
CA ALA A 85 4.13 9.04 -15.10
C ALA A 85 4.47 10.14 -14.08
N MET A 86 4.84 9.75 -12.86
CA MET A 86 5.33 10.68 -11.84
C MET A 86 6.69 11.27 -12.20
N SER A 87 7.65 10.44 -12.67
CA SER A 87 8.95 10.93 -13.14
C SER A 87 8.83 11.93 -14.30
N ALA A 88 7.84 11.73 -15.15
CA ALA A 88 7.55 12.65 -16.27
C ALA A 88 6.75 13.89 -15.87
N GLY A 89 6.35 14.05 -14.60
CA GLY A 89 5.53 15.16 -14.12
C GLY A 89 4.07 15.14 -14.62
N SER A 90 3.60 14.01 -15.15
CA SER A 90 2.22 13.85 -15.61
C SER A 90 1.25 13.57 -14.47
N ILE A 91 1.75 13.05 -13.36
CA ILE A 91 1.04 12.77 -12.11
C ILE A 91 1.76 13.46 -10.97
N ASP A 92 1.00 14.21 -10.16
CA ASP A 92 1.55 14.96 -9.03
C ASP A 92 1.84 14.04 -7.83
N LEU A 93 0.84 13.22 -7.43
CA LEU A 93 0.98 12.29 -6.31
C LEU A 93 0.61 10.87 -6.72
N GLY A 94 1.39 9.90 -6.22
CA GLY A 94 1.18 8.47 -6.45
C GLY A 94 1.15 7.67 -5.15
N TRP A 95 0.26 6.67 -5.08
CA TRP A 95 0.25 5.65 -4.05
C TRP A 95 1.07 4.46 -4.55
N LEU A 96 2.33 4.38 -4.10
CA LEU A 96 3.31 3.41 -4.60
C LEU A 96 3.71 2.42 -3.50
N PRO A 97 3.83 1.12 -3.80
CA PRO A 97 4.58 0.21 -2.92
C PRO A 97 6.03 0.70 -2.73
N GLY A 98 6.61 0.40 -1.57
CA GLY A 98 7.97 0.86 -1.25
C GLY A 98 9.04 0.44 -2.26
N GLY A 99 8.89 -0.74 -2.90
CA GLY A 99 9.80 -1.17 -3.97
C GLY A 99 9.67 -0.32 -5.23
N THR A 100 8.45 -0.02 -5.66
CA THR A 100 8.21 0.87 -6.81
C THR A 100 8.72 2.29 -6.49
N TYR A 101 8.42 2.83 -5.31
CA TYR A 101 8.95 4.12 -4.89
C TYR A 101 10.49 4.15 -4.99
N ALA A 102 11.16 3.11 -4.47
CA ALA A 102 12.62 3.04 -4.48
C ALA A 102 13.24 3.08 -5.90
N LEU A 103 12.55 2.52 -6.91
CA LEU A 103 12.98 2.59 -8.32
C LEU A 103 12.88 4.00 -8.90
N TYR A 104 11.92 4.81 -8.45
CA TYR A 104 11.64 6.14 -9.00
C TYR A 104 11.98 7.27 -8.03
N SER A 105 12.71 6.99 -6.93
CA SER A 105 13.03 7.97 -5.89
C SER A 105 13.99 9.09 -6.34
N ASP A 106 14.67 8.94 -7.47
CA ASP A 106 15.45 10.01 -8.07
C ASP A 106 14.56 11.19 -8.54
N ASP A 107 13.36 10.89 -9.05
CA ASP A 107 12.41 11.84 -9.62
C ASP A 107 11.20 12.11 -8.72
N THR A 108 11.02 11.34 -7.66
CA THR A 108 9.91 11.46 -6.70
C THR A 108 10.42 11.58 -5.28
N ASP A 109 9.59 12.10 -4.39
CA ASP A 109 9.88 12.16 -2.96
C ASP A 109 8.71 11.63 -2.15
N VAL A 110 8.99 10.81 -1.13
CA VAL A 110 7.95 10.30 -0.24
C VAL A 110 7.52 11.39 0.74
N ILE A 111 6.22 11.60 0.86
CA ILE A 111 5.68 12.57 1.83
C ILE A 111 4.97 11.88 2.98
N LEU A 112 4.36 10.71 2.75
CA LEU A 112 3.68 9.92 3.78
C LEU A 112 3.96 8.43 3.58
N THR A 113 3.97 7.71 4.70
CA THR A 113 3.84 6.24 4.71
C THR A 113 2.47 5.86 5.26
N ALA A 114 1.86 4.85 4.66
CA ALA A 114 0.63 4.28 5.18
C ALA A 114 0.89 3.57 6.52
N THR A 115 -0.07 3.65 7.43
CA THR A 115 -0.12 2.78 8.60
C THR A 115 -1.33 1.85 8.48
N ARG A 116 -1.22 0.66 9.07
CA ARG A 116 -2.27 -0.36 9.04
C ARG A 116 -2.52 -0.90 10.44
N ASN A 117 -3.70 -1.42 10.67
CA ASN A 117 -3.88 -2.29 11.83
C ASN A 117 -2.99 -3.52 11.63
N GLY A 118 -2.12 -3.76 12.60
CA GLY A 118 -1.33 -4.98 12.61
C GLY A 118 -2.22 -6.22 12.64
N LEU A 119 -1.67 -7.33 12.25
CA LEU A 119 -2.35 -8.63 12.30
C LEU A 119 -2.34 -9.19 13.72
N SER A 120 -3.26 -10.11 14.01
CA SER A 120 -3.28 -10.87 15.25
C SER A 120 -2.09 -11.83 15.37
N ASN A 121 -1.39 -12.10 14.25
CA ASN A 121 -0.19 -12.92 14.16
C ASN A 121 0.90 -12.17 13.38
N ASP A 122 2.14 -12.20 13.88
CA ASP A 122 3.35 -11.68 13.21
C ASP A 122 4.53 -12.66 13.35
N SER A 123 4.23 -13.95 13.47
CA SER A 123 5.25 -15.01 13.60
C SER A 123 6.11 -15.12 12.35
N GLU A 124 7.40 -15.40 12.54
CA GLU A 124 8.31 -15.77 11.45
C GLU A 124 8.22 -17.27 11.09
N ASN A 125 7.57 -18.07 11.92
CA ASN A 125 7.34 -19.49 11.63
C ASN A 125 6.07 -19.67 10.78
N PRO A 126 6.17 -20.18 9.54
CA PRO A 126 5.03 -20.30 8.64
C PRO A 126 3.91 -21.20 9.18
N ALA A 127 4.22 -22.22 9.95
CA ALA A 127 3.20 -23.13 10.49
C ALA A 127 2.22 -22.44 11.46
N ASP A 128 2.64 -21.36 12.13
CA ASP A 128 1.79 -20.61 13.05
C ASP A 128 0.65 -19.84 12.35
N TRP A 129 0.70 -19.76 11.03
CA TRP A 129 -0.31 -19.10 10.18
C TRP A 129 -1.35 -20.07 9.63
N ASN A 130 -1.20 -21.38 9.83
CA ASN A 130 -1.96 -22.40 9.11
C ASN A 130 -3.13 -22.97 9.90
N GLY A 131 -4.22 -23.31 9.17
CA GLY A 131 -5.47 -23.83 9.71
C GLY A 131 -6.39 -22.73 10.28
N GLU A 132 -7.69 -23.02 10.34
CA GLU A 132 -8.71 -22.09 10.84
C GLU A 132 -8.46 -21.59 12.26
N ALA A 133 -7.87 -22.45 13.11
CA ALA A 133 -7.56 -22.08 14.49
C ALA A 133 -6.55 -20.90 14.59
N ASN A 134 -5.77 -20.70 13.55
CA ASN A 134 -4.75 -19.65 13.43
C ASN A 134 -5.15 -18.56 12.42
N ALA A 135 -6.43 -18.51 12.00
CA ALA A 135 -6.92 -17.47 11.09
C ALA A 135 -6.55 -16.07 11.60
N THR A 136 -5.86 -15.30 10.78
CA THR A 136 -5.38 -13.97 11.16
C THR A 136 -6.48 -12.93 11.07
N GLN A 137 -6.41 -11.91 11.93
CA GLN A 137 -7.36 -10.80 11.98
C GLN A 137 -6.61 -9.47 11.93
N LYS A 138 -7.22 -8.47 11.28
CA LYS A 138 -6.70 -7.09 11.15
C LYS A 138 -7.13 -6.24 12.36
N ASN A 139 -6.72 -6.59 13.57
CA ASN A 139 -7.14 -5.94 14.82
C ASN A 139 -6.00 -5.55 15.77
N GLY A 140 -4.77 -5.66 15.29
CA GLY A 140 -3.57 -5.25 16.03
C GLY A 140 -3.38 -3.73 16.11
N PRO A 141 -2.33 -3.25 16.81
CA PRO A 141 -1.99 -1.84 16.86
C PRO A 141 -1.59 -1.31 15.47
N GLN A 142 -1.56 0.02 15.30
CA GLN A 142 -1.07 0.64 14.07
C GLN A 142 0.41 0.31 13.86
N VAL A 143 0.75 -0.15 12.67
CA VAL A 143 2.11 -0.53 12.27
C VAL A 143 2.49 0.13 10.94
N THR A 144 3.77 0.41 10.76
CA THR A 144 4.35 0.99 9.54
C THR A 144 4.92 -0.07 8.60
N PHE A 145 4.75 -1.34 8.91
CA PHE A 145 5.26 -2.46 8.10
C PHE A 145 4.21 -3.56 7.96
N TYR A 146 4.42 -4.41 6.98
CA TYR A 146 3.73 -5.66 6.79
C TYR A 146 4.73 -6.72 6.33
N ARG A 147 4.32 -7.99 6.19
CA ARG A 147 5.15 -9.06 5.63
C ARG A 147 4.57 -9.52 4.29
N ALA A 148 5.35 -10.19 3.48
CA ALA A 148 4.81 -11.05 2.44
C ALA A 148 4.76 -12.48 2.94
N LEU A 149 3.74 -13.21 2.48
CA LEU A 149 3.58 -14.64 2.76
C LEU A 149 3.71 -15.41 1.44
N ILE A 150 4.39 -16.55 1.53
CA ILE A 150 4.50 -17.51 0.46
C ILE A 150 3.53 -18.64 0.80
N TYR A 151 2.56 -18.87 -0.07
CA TYR A 151 1.47 -19.81 0.17
C TYR A 151 1.60 -21.03 -0.73
N ALA A 152 1.43 -22.22 -0.17
CA ALA A 152 1.14 -23.44 -0.92
C ALA A 152 -0.35 -23.47 -1.30
N ALA A 153 -0.63 -23.61 -2.58
CA ALA A 153 -1.98 -23.72 -3.14
C ALA A 153 -2.58 -25.12 -2.88
N PRO A 154 -3.91 -25.30 -3.04
CA PRO A 154 -4.57 -26.59 -2.81
C PRO A 154 -4.32 -27.64 -3.90
N SER A 155 -3.36 -27.43 -4.79
CA SER A 155 -2.90 -28.44 -5.75
C SER A 155 -2.29 -29.67 -5.07
N GLU A 156 -2.15 -30.77 -5.77
CA GLU A 156 -1.52 -31.99 -5.23
C GLU A 156 -0.08 -31.70 -4.75
N TYR A 157 0.67 -30.91 -5.51
CA TYR A 157 2.05 -30.58 -5.14
C TYR A 157 2.11 -29.56 -3.99
N GLY A 158 1.26 -28.53 -4.02
CA GLY A 158 1.18 -27.53 -2.94
C GLY A 158 0.81 -28.17 -1.60
N LYS A 159 -0.13 -29.14 -1.59
CA LYS A 159 -0.46 -29.90 -0.36
C LYS A 159 0.74 -30.64 0.23
N LYS A 160 1.63 -31.21 -0.61
CA LYS A 160 2.86 -31.85 -0.12
C LYS A 160 3.83 -30.85 0.53
N LEU A 161 3.95 -29.64 -0.03
CA LEU A 161 4.75 -28.56 0.57
C LEU A 161 4.16 -28.13 1.92
N ALA A 162 2.85 -27.92 1.97
CA ALA A 162 2.13 -27.55 3.19
C ALA A 162 2.28 -28.61 4.28
N GLU A 163 2.16 -29.90 3.95
CA GLU A 163 2.30 -31.02 4.88
C GLU A 163 3.69 -31.02 5.53
N LYS A 164 4.77 -30.86 4.74
CA LYS A 164 6.14 -30.76 5.26
C LYS A 164 6.27 -29.64 6.28
N VAL A 165 5.83 -28.44 5.93
CA VAL A 165 5.93 -27.26 6.81
C VAL A 165 5.11 -27.45 8.08
N ASN A 166 3.89 -27.94 7.98
CA ASN A 166 3.02 -28.19 9.13
C ASN A 166 3.55 -29.29 10.07
N ASN A 167 4.35 -30.20 9.54
CA ASN A 167 5.08 -31.21 10.34
C ASN A 167 6.41 -30.68 10.92
N GLY A 168 6.76 -29.41 10.70
CA GLY A 168 7.99 -28.81 11.17
C GLY A 168 9.24 -29.15 10.33
N GLU A 169 9.04 -29.69 9.13
CA GLU A 169 10.11 -29.98 8.19
C GLU A 169 10.49 -28.71 7.43
N LYS A 170 11.77 -28.56 7.10
CA LYS A 170 12.23 -27.50 6.19
C LYS A 170 12.08 -27.96 4.74
N LEU A 171 11.55 -27.07 3.91
CA LEU A 171 11.54 -27.28 2.45
C LEU A 171 12.98 -27.20 1.93
N THR A 172 13.30 -28.04 0.94
CA THR A 172 14.56 -27.96 0.18
C THR A 172 14.38 -27.05 -1.03
N TRP A 173 15.51 -26.67 -1.67
CA TRP A 173 15.41 -25.96 -2.95
C TRP A 173 14.65 -26.77 -4.01
N GLU A 174 14.89 -28.06 -4.08
CA GLU A 174 14.22 -28.97 -5.02
C GLU A 174 12.70 -29.03 -4.79
N ASP A 175 12.24 -28.91 -3.54
CA ASP A 175 10.82 -28.80 -3.23
C ASP A 175 10.22 -27.52 -3.83
N LEU A 176 10.94 -26.41 -3.77
CA LEU A 176 10.47 -25.13 -4.28
C LEU A 176 10.62 -25.01 -5.81
N ASP A 177 11.72 -25.47 -6.36
CA ASP A 177 11.98 -25.47 -7.81
C ASP A 177 11.05 -26.43 -8.57
N GLY A 178 10.63 -27.51 -7.94
CA GLY A 178 9.64 -28.43 -8.48
C GLY A 178 8.22 -27.88 -8.55
N ALA A 179 7.92 -26.79 -7.81
CA ALA A 179 6.62 -26.16 -7.76
C ALA A 179 6.41 -25.14 -8.90
N LYS A 180 5.16 -24.95 -9.29
CA LYS A 180 4.75 -23.90 -10.22
C LYS A 180 4.31 -22.67 -9.46
N TRP A 181 5.04 -21.56 -9.62
CA TRP A 181 4.84 -20.32 -8.88
C TRP A 181 4.08 -19.29 -9.69
N ALA A 182 3.12 -18.58 -9.06
CA ALA A 182 2.58 -17.33 -9.59
C ALA A 182 3.14 -16.14 -8.77
N VAL A 183 3.80 -15.21 -9.45
CA VAL A 183 4.46 -14.06 -8.84
C VAL A 183 4.05 -12.77 -9.53
N GLN A 184 4.08 -11.65 -8.81
CA GLN A 184 3.83 -10.33 -9.38
C GLN A 184 5.05 -9.81 -10.17
N LYS A 185 4.94 -8.60 -10.72
CA LYS A 185 6.05 -7.90 -11.37
C LYS A 185 7.24 -7.72 -10.44
N THR A 186 8.42 -7.61 -11.03
CA THR A 186 9.71 -7.46 -10.32
C THR A 186 9.77 -6.25 -9.41
N SER A 187 9.00 -5.19 -9.69
CA SER A 187 8.85 -3.99 -8.85
C SER A 187 7.90 -4.18 -7.65
N SER A 188 7.19 -5.30 -7.55
CA SER A 188 6.28 -5.55 -6.43
C SER A 188 7.02 -5.99 -5.18
N SER A 189 6.93 -5.20 -4.08
CA SER A 189 7.55 -5.53 -2.80
C SER A 189 7.12 -6.92 -2.29
N ALA A 190 5.82 -7.13 -2.05
CA ALA A 190 5.32 -8.39 -1.49
C ALA A 190 5.17 -9.51 -2.51
N GLY A 191 5.06 -9.17 -3.79
CA GLY A 191 4.81 -10.16 -4.85
C GLY A 191 6.05 -10.68 -5.54
N TYR A 192 7.24 -10.06 -5.30
CA TYR A 192 8.48 -10.47 -5.95
C TYR A 192 9.74 -10.18 -5.11
N ILE A 193 9.98 -8.92 -4.70
CA ILE A 193 11.25 -8.48 -4.12
C ILE A 193 11.54 -9.22 -2.82
N TYR A 194 10.66 -9.10 -1.83
CA TYR A 194 10.87 -9.72 -0.52
C TYR A 194 10.75 -11.25 -0.53
N PRO A 195 9.86 -11.90 -1.33
CA PRO A 195 9.92 -13.33 -1.59
C PRO A 195 11.25 -13.79 -2.22
N THR A 196 11.85 -13.00 -3.14
CA THR A 196 13.19 -13.28 -3.67
C THR A 196 14.24 -13.21 -2.58
N MET A 197 14.23 -12.16 -1.75
CA MET A 197 15.14 -12.06 -0.59
C MET A 197 14.97 -13.22 0.38
N TRP A 198 13.75 -13.66 0.62
CA TRP A 198 13.48 -14.83 1.46
C TRP A 198 14.11 -16.10 0.88
N LEU A 199 14.02 -16.32 -0.44
CA LEU A 199 14.71 -17.41 -1.12
C LEU A 199 16.23 -17.28 -0.95
N MET A 200 16.80 -16.10 -1.24
CA MET A 200 18.24 -15.86 -1.12
C MET A 200 18.77 -16.16 0.27
N LYS A 201 18.03 -15.75 1.31
CA LYS A 201 18.41 -15.97 2.71
C LYS A 201 18.38 -17.44 3.13
N ASN A 202 17.44 -18.21 2.61
CA ASN A 202 17.17 -19.57 3.06
C ASN A 202 17.74 -20.66 2.14
N TYR A 203 18.14 -20.33 0.90
CA TYR A 203 18.54 -21.28 -0.15
C TYR A 203 19.78 -20.82 -0.92
N ASP A 204 20.86 -20.53 -0.20
CA ASP A 204 22.20 -20.26 -0.74
C ASP A 204 22.22 -19.21 -1.86
N GLY A 205 21.49 -18.10 -1.68
CA GLY A 205 21.43 -16.99 -2.63
C GLY A 205 20.54 -17.22 -3.86
N LYS A 206 19.74 -18.30 -3.87
CA LYS A 206 18.78 -18.59 -4.94
C LYS A 206 17.67 -17.54 -4.99
N LYS A 207 17.19 -17.23 -6.19
CA LYS A 207 16.17 -16.19 -6.48
C LYS A 207 14.93 -16.79 -7.15
N ILE A 208 13.87 -15.99 -7.24
CA ILE A 208 12.67 -16.35 -8.06
C ILE A 208 13.08 -16.61 -9.51
N SER A 209 14.04 -15.86 -10.05
CA SER A 209 14.56 -16.07 -11.42
C SER A 209 15.29 -17.40 -11.63
N ASP A 210 15.70 -18.08 -10.56
CA ASP A 210 16.33 -19.42 -10.65
C ASP A 210 15.32 -20.56 -10.62
N LEU A 211 14.03 -20.27 -10.33
CA LEU A 211 12.96 -21.27 -10.32
C LEU A 211 12.62 -21.72 -11.75
N SER A 212 12.42 -23.03 -11.93
CA SER A 212 12.14 -23.62 -13.24
C SER A 212 10.75 -23.29 -13.80
N ASN A 213 9.77 -22.99 -12.94
CA ASN A 213 8.36 -22.84 -13.35
C ASN A 213 7.74 -21.60 -12.68
N VAL A 214 7.87 -20.43 -13.32
CA VAL A 214 7.31 -19.16 -12.85
C VAL A 214 6.31 -18.59 -13.85
N ILE A 215 5.12 -18.21 -13.37
CA ILE A 215 4.10 -17.48 -14.11
C ILE A 215 4.06 -16.05 -13.60
N PRO A 216 4.44 -15.05 -14.39
CA PRO A 216 4.26 -13.65 -14.03
C PRO A 216 2.77 -13.27 -14.05
N ILE A 217 2.33 -12.51 -13.06
CA ILE A 217 0.98 -11.96 -12.93
C ILE A 217 1.07 -10.43 -13.05
N ASP A 218 0.40 -9.87 -14.05
CA ASP A 218 0.39 -8.43 -14.31
C ASP A 218 -0.89 -7.74 -13.83
N SER A 219 -1.92 -8.51 -13.50
CA SER A 219 -3.29 -8.05 -13.24
C SER A 219 -3.70 -8.02 -11.75
N GLY A 220 -2.72 -8.01 -10.86
CA GLY A 220 -2.95 -7.97 -9.41
C GLY A 220 -3.13 -9.34 -8.75
N TYR A 221 -3.22 -9.32 -7.41
CA TYR A 221 -3.22 -10.56 -6.61
C TYR A 221 -4.46 -11.43 -6.80
N GLY A 222 -5.62 -10.87 -7.20
CA GLY A 222 -6.84 -11.64 -7.47
C GLY A 222 -6.63 -12.75 -8.47
N THR A 223 -5.83 -12.52 -9.51
CA THR A 223 -5.47 -13.55 -10.50
C THR A 223 -4.64 -14.68 -9.88
N ALA A 224 -3.69 -14.35 -8.99
CA ALA A 224 -2.90 -15.37 -8.30
C ALA A 224 -3.78 -16.26 -7.41
N PHE A 225 -4.72 -15.68 -6.65
CA PHE A 225 -5.69 -16.44 -5.85
C PHE A 225 -6.61 -17.29 -6.73
N SER A 226 -7.07 -16.78 -7.87
CA SER A 226 -7.88 -17.54 -8.82
C SER A 226 -7.11 -18.74 -9.40
N TYR A 227 -5.83 -18.57 -9.73
CA TYR A 227 -4.99 -19.67 -10.21
C TYR A 227 -4.74 -20.71 -9.10
N ALA A 228 -4.54 -20.28 -7.86
CA ALA A 228 -4.42 -21.18 -6.73
C ALA A 228 -5.72 -21.97 -6.52
N ALA A 229 -6.88 -21.30 -6.50
CA ALA A 229 -8.18 -21.94 -6.35
C ALA A 229 -8.50 -22.95 -7.45
N ALA A 230 -8.08 -22.66 -8.70
CA ALA A 230 -8.21 -23.54 -9.84
C ALA A 230 -7.12 -24.64 -9.94
N GLU A 231 -6.20 -24.69 -8.95
CA GLU A 231 -5.07 -25.64 -8.89
C GLU A 231 -4.13 -25.57 -10.13
N GLN A 232 -4.06 -24.37 -10.75
CA GLN A 232 -3.21 -24.11 -11.92
C GLN A 232 -1.76 -23.83 -11.53
N VAL A 233 -1.53 -23.46 -10.26
CA VAL A 233 -0.23 -23.20 -9.65
C VAL A 233 -0.12 -23.91 -8.31
N ASP A 234 1.11 -24.12 -7.85
CA ASP A 234 1.39 -24.80 -6.59
C ASP A 234 1.75 -23.80 -5.48
N VAL A 235 2.28 -22.65 -5.87
CA VAL A 235 2.73 -21.60 -4.95
C VAL A 235 2.28 -20.22 -5.45
N ILE A 236 1.78 -19.40 -4.54
CA ILE A 236 1.54 -17.98 -4.78
C ILE A 236 2.23 -17.13 -3.70
N VAL A 237 2.51 -15.88 -4.02
CA VAL A 237 3.06 -14.90 -3.08
C VAL A 237 2.13 -13.71 -2.96
N CYS A 238 1.95 -13.19 -1.73
CA CYS A 238 1.04 -12.09 -1.47
C CYS A 238 1.44 -11.35 -0.20
N TYR A 239 0.94 -10.12 -0.03
CA TYR A 239 1.02 -9.40 1.25
C TYR A 239 0.31 -10.15 2.39
N ALA A 240 0.75 -9.98 3.61
CA ALA A 240 0.15 -10.61 4.78
C ALA A 240 -1.04 -9.77 5.33
N ASP A 241 -2.16 -10.35 5.67
CA ASP A 241 -2.54 -11.68 5.24
C ASP A 241 -3.56 -11.56 4.11
N GLY A 242 -3.16 -11.86 2.89
CA GLY A 242 -4.02 -11.76 1.72
C GLY A 242 -5.28 -12.63 1.81
N ARG A 243 -5.25 -13.70 2.62
CA ARG A 243 -6.42 -14.57 2.81
C ARG A 243 -7.62 -13.82 3.38
N ASN A 244 -7.39 -12.80 4.23
CA ASN A 244 -8.48 -11.95 4.74
C ASN A 244 -9.27 -11.25 3.63
N ASP A 245 -8.61 -10.88 2.53
CA ASP A 245 -9.24 -10.15 1.43
C ASP A 245 -9.99 -11.06 0.46
N TYR A 246 -9.71 -12.37 0.48
CA TYR A 246 -10.31 -13.35 -0.44
C TYR A 246 -11.15 -14.42 0.27
N GLU A 247 -11.29 -14.37 1.59
CA GLU A 247 -12.03 -15.35 2.40
C GLU A 247 -13.48 -15.51 1.89
N ALA A 248 -14.18 -14.38 1.72
CA ALA A 248 -15.58 -14.39 1.28
C ALA A 248 -15.76 -14.96 -0.14
N SER A 249 -14.86 -14.64 -1.07
CA SER A 249 -14.92 -15.10 -2.46
C SER A 249 -14.39 -16.52 -2.63
N TRP A 250 -13.58 -17.06 -1.73
CA TRP A 250 -12.94 -18.35 -1.87
C TRP A 250 -13.92 -19.51 -2.03
N THR A 251 -14.94 -19.60 -1.17
CA THR A 251 -15.96 -20.64 -1.23
C THR A 251 -17.20 -20.26 -2.01
N LEU A 252 -17.31 -19.00 -2.44
CA LEU A 252 -18.47 -18.53 -3.21
C LEU A 252 -18.48 -19.21 -4.59
N PRO A 253 -19.67 -19.62 -5.12
CA PRO A 253 -19.79 -20.16 -6.47
C PRO A 253 -19.18 -19.23 -7.54
N THR A 254 -18.61 -19.83 -8.60
CA THR A 254 -17.90 -19.09 -9.66
C THR A 254 -18.79 -18.19 -10.53
N ASP A 255 -20.11 -18.29 -10.43
CA ASP A 255 -21.09 -17.43 -11.08
C ASP A 255 -21.62 -16.29 -10.19
N GLN A 256 -21.06 -16.14 -8.98
CA GLN A 256 -21.44 -15.12 -8.00
C GLN A 256 -20.27 -14.17 -7.67
N GLN A 257 -20.59 -13.02 -7.13
CA GLN A 257 -19.63 -12.05 -6.62
C GLN A 257 -19.86 -11.81 -5.11
N ASP A 258 -18.78 -11.57 -4.38
CA ASP A 258 -18.87 -11.18 -2.98
C ASP A 258 -19.35 -9.73 -2.83
N SER A 259 -19.53 -9.27 -1.59
CA SER A 259 -19.99 -7.90 -1.28
C SER A 259 -19.02 -6.81 -1.75
N THR A 260 -17.79 -7.15 -2.12
CA THR A 260 -16.76 -6.25 -2.63
C THR A 260 -16.59 -6.36 -4.15
N GLY A 261 -17.42 -7.16 -4.83
CA GLY A 261 -17.39 -7.36 -6.28
C GLY A 261 -16.38 -8.41 -6.76
N LYS A 262 -15.68 -9.12 -5.84
CA LYS A 262 -14.75 -10.17 -6.26
C LYS A 262 -15.50 -11.42 -6.67
N GLN A 263 -15.07 -12.01 -7.79
CA GLN A 263 -15.65 -13.23 -8.34
C GLN A 263 -15.41 -14.42 -7.40
N GLY A 264 -16.43 -15.23 -7.21
CA GLY A 264 -16.34 -16.48 -6.45
C GLY A 264 -15.36 -17.47 -7.08
N MET A 265 -14.67 -18.24 -6.25
CA MET A 265 -13.63 -19.18 -6.64
C MET A 265 -14.06 -20.65 -6.56
N GLY A 266 -15.24 -20.91 -6.00
CA GLY A 266 -15.90 -22.22 -6.01
C GLY A 266 -15.22 -23.31 -5.18
N ARG A 267 -14.39 -22.94 -4.19
CA ARG A 267 -13.74 -23.92 -3.32
C ARG A 267 -14.74 -24.53 -2.32
N SER A 268 -14.45 -25.73 -1.84
CA SER A 268 -15.34 -26.47 -0.94
C SER A 268 -14.97 -26.35 0.54
N ASP A 269 -13.75 -25.91 0.85
CA ASP A 269 -13.24 -25.73 2.20
C ASP A 269 -12.72 -24.28 2.37
N SER A 270 -12.46 -23.88 3.61
CA SER A 270 -12.03 -22.51 3.90
C SER A 270 -10.64 -22.22 3.34
N ILE A 271 -10.40 -20.95 3.00
CA ILE A 271 -9.09 -20.49 2.54
C ILE A 271 -7.99 -20.75 3.59
N TRP A 272 -8.35 -20.74 4.87
CA TRP A 272 -7.43 -20.98 5.99
C TRP A 272 -6.94 -22.44 6.06
N ASN A 273 -7.76 -23.39 5.60
CA ASN A 273 -7.40 -24.80 5.52
C ASN A 273 -6.70 -25.14 4.21
N GLU A 274 -7.10 -24.51 3.10
CA GLU A 274 -6.63 -24.90 1.76
C GLU A 274 -5.38 -24.13 1.31
N LEU A 275 -5.19 -22.86 1.74
CA LEU A 275 -4.06 -22.03 1.35
C LEU A 275 -3.10 -21.88 2.53
N ASN A 276 -2.07 -22.72 2.57
CA ASN A 276 -1.15 -22.81 3.71
C ASN A 276 0.10 -21.96 3.49
N VAL A 277 0.53 -21.21 4.50
CA VAL A 277 1.77 -20.47 4.49
C VAL A 277 2.96 -21.44 4.58
N ILE A 278 3.92 -21.31 3.68
CA ILE A 278 5.15 -22.11 3.64
C ILE A 278 6.42 -21.25 3.78
N GLY A 279 6.26 -19.92 3.75
CA GLY A 279 7.34 -18.97 3.98
C GLY A 279 6.80 -17.63 4.43
N VAL A 280 7.58 -16.95 5.29
CA VAL A 280 7.29 -15.62 5.82
C VAL A 280 8.50 -14.74 5.57
N THR A 281 8.32 -13.57 4.95
CA THR A 281 9.41 -12.64 4.68
C THR A 281 9.74 -11.77 5.88
N GLU A 282 10.83 -11.05 5.82
CA GLU A 282 11.09 -9.91 6.70
C GLU A 282 10.01 -8.83 6.54
N GLY A 283 9.98 -7.87 7.47
CA GLY A 283 9.03 -6.75 7.42
C GLY A 283 9.30 -5.85 6.21
N ILE A 284 8.23 -5.47 5.54
CA ILE A 284 8.20 -4.57 4.39
C ILE A 284 7.64 -3.24 4.88
N TYR A 285 8.36 -2.14 4.70
CA TYR A 285 7.82 -0.83 5.03
C TYR A 285 6.58 -0.55 4.17
N ASN A 286 5.56 0.07 4.77
CA ASN A 286 4.25 0.23 4.11
C ASN A 286 4.34 1.11 2.86
N ASP A 287 3.25 1.10 2.08
CA ASP A 287 3.11 1.86 0.84
C ASP A 287 3.27 3.36 1.10
N THR A 288 3.80 4.06 0.10
CA THR A 288 4.04 5.49 0.13
C THR A 288 2.83 6.28 -0.38
N VAL A 289 2.72 7.53 0.05
CA VAL A 289 2.21 8.61 -0.78
C VAL A 289 3.43 9.41 -1.21
N ALA A 290 3.77 9.36 -2.49
CA ALA A 290 4.91 10.05 -3.06
C ALA A 290 4.45 11.23 -3.92
N ILE A 291 5.29 12.26 -4.04
CA ILE A 291 5.08 13.43 -4.89
C ILE A 291 6.14 13.47 -5.99
N SER A 292 5.74 13.84 -7.20
CA SER A 292 6.67 14.11 -8.29
C SER A 292 7.50 15.37 -7.99
N LYS A 293 8.82 15.33 -8.21
CA LYS A 293 9.70 16.51 -8.07
C LYS A 293 9.45 17.55 -9.19
N GLU A 294 8.80 17.16 -10.27
CA GLU A 294 8.35 18.04 -11.36
C GLU A 294 6.98 18.70 -11.08
N SER A 295 6.28 18.29 -10.02
CA SER A 295 4.98 18.84 -9.65
C SER A 295 5.06 20.30 -9.19
N PRO A 296 4.13 21.18 -9.58
CA PRO A 296 4.03 22.54 -9.05
C PRO A 296 3.73 22.56 -7.54
N TYR A 297 3.29 21.45 -6.98
CA TYR A 297 3.02 21.26 -5.56
C TYR A 297 4.28 20.86 -4.76
N TYR A 298 5.41 20.59 -5.41
CA TYR A 298 6.64 20.18 -4.73
C TYR A 298 7.40 21.40 -4.16
N THR A 299 6.80 22.00 -3.12
CA THR A 299 7.46 23.00 -2.27
C THR A 299 7.28 22.60 -0.81
N PRO A 300 8.19 22.99 0.10
CA PRO A 300 8.10 22.57 1.52
C PRO A 300 6.77 22.92 2.17
N GLU A 301 6.20 24.08 1.87
CA GLU A 301 4.96 24.57 2.46
C GLU A 301 3.76 23.77 1.95
N ILE A 302 3.70 23.50 0.65
CA ILE A 302 2.59 22.74 0.03
C ILE A 302 2.71 21.26 0.39
N VAL A 303 3.91 20.70 0.40
CA VAL A 303 4.14 19.31 0.87
C VAL A 303 3.66 19.15 2.30
N ALA A 304 3.95 20.10 3.19
CA ALA A 304 3.43 20.06 4.56
C ALA A 304 1.90 20.11 4.61
N ALA A 305 1.28 20.93 3.77
CA ALA A 305 -0.19 21.00 3.66
C ALA A 305 -0.78 19.71 3.09
N LEU A 306 -0.18 19.09 2.07
CA LEU A 306 -0.60 17.79 1.52
C LEU A 306 -0.47 16.68 2.55
N GLN A 307 0.62 16.66 3.33
CA GLN A 307 0.77 15.72 4.45
C GLN A 307 -0.38 15.85 5.45
N ASP A 308 -0.65 17.08 5.90
CA ASP A 308 -1.72 17.35 6.86
C ASP A 308 -3.11 17.06 6.26
N CYS A 309 -3.32 17.36 4.96
CA CYS A 309 -4.55 17.05 4.22
C CYS A 309 -4.88 15.55 4.29
N PHE A 310 -3.99 14.69 3.83
CA PHE A 310 -4.26 13.24 3.81
C PHE A 310 -4.32 12.62 5.21
N ILE A 311 -3.52 13.11 6.17
CA ILE A 311 -3.62 12.69 7.57
C ILE A 311 -4.98 13.07 8.16
N ASN A 312 -5.49 14.26 7.87
CA ASN A 312 -6.79 14.71 8.38
C ASN A 312 -7.92 13.92 7.72
N ILE A 313 -7.88 13.71 6.40
CA ILE A 313 -8.90 12.95 5.66
C ILE A 313 -8.99 11.53 6.20
N ILE A 314 -7.88 10.79 6.29
CA ILE A 314 -7.90 9.38 6.73
C ILE A 314 -8.38 9.20 8.18
N ASN A 315 -8.29 10.24 9.00
CA ASN A 315 -8.80 10.21 10.37
C ASN A 315 -10.32 10.42 10.46
N THR A 316 -11.00 10.76 9.35
CA THR A 316 -12.46 10.80 9.27
C THR A 316 -13.05 9.41 8.97
N PRO A 317 -14.32 9.13 9.35
CA PRO A 317 -14.97 7.88 8.94
C PRO A 317 -15.04 7.68 7.43
N GLU A 318 -15.27 8.75 6.66
CA GLU A 318 -15.34 8.74 5.20
C GLU A 318 -13.97 8.45 4.58
N GLY A 319 -12.92 9.15 5.03
CA GLY A 319 -11.56 8.92 4.56
C GLY A 319 -11.05 7.51 4.88
N LYS A 320 -11.39 6.98 6.06
CA LYS A 320 -11.08 5.56 6.38
C LYS A 320 -11.72 4.60 5.40
N ALA A 321 -12.99 4.80 5.04
CA ALA A 321 -13.68 3.95 4.08
C ALA A 321 -13.04 4.02 2.68
N ILE A 322 -12.57 5.21 2.26
CA ILE A 322 -11.88 5.40 0.99
C ILE A 322 -10.55 4.64 0.97
N PHE A 323 -9.69 4.85 1.96
CA PHE A 323 -8.35 4.27 1.96
C PHE A 323 -8.31 2.80 2.39
N ASP A 324 -9.43 2.25 2.88
CA ASP A 324 -9.56 0.81 3.16
C ASP A 324 -9.41 -0.05 1.89
N VAL A 325 -9.61 0.54 0.70
CA VAL A 325 -9.31 -0.14 -0.57
C VAL A 325 -7.88 -0.67 -0.64
N TYR A 326 -6.92 0.00 0.04
CA TYR A 326 -5.52 -0.42 0.20
C TYR A 326 -5.23 -0.96 1.61
N SER A 327 -6.25 -1.16 2.44
CA SER A 327 -6.11 -1.50 3.86
C SER A 327 -5.28 -0.48 4.64
N HIS A 328 -5.24 0.78 4.19
CA HIS A 328 -4.63 1.87 4.92
C HIS A 328 -5.59 2.36 6.01
N THR A 329 -5.13 2.44 7.23
CA THR A 329 -5.95 2.87 8.38
C THR A 329 -5.45 4.18 9.01
N GLY A 330 -4.31 4.68 8.55
CA GLY A 330 -3.71 5.94 8.94
C GLY A 330 -2.53 6.30 8.03
N TYR A 331 -1.99 7.50 8.21
CA TYR A 331 -0.76 7.96 7.58
C TYR A 331 0.18 8.55 8.62
N ALA A 332 1.49 8.35 8.44
CA ALA A 332 2.57 9.02 9.16
C ALA A 332 3.46 9.77 8.16
N LYS A 333 4.03 10.91 8.59
CA LYS A 333 5.03 11.63 7.79
C LYS A 333 6.24 10.71 7.60
N ALA A 334 6.74 10.64 6.38
CA ALA A 334 7.86 9.81 5.99
C ALA A 334 8.96 10.63 5.34
N VAL A 335 10.15 10.08 5.32
CA VAL A 335 11.33 10.62 4.65
C VAL A 335 11.96 9.55 3.77
N ASP A 336 12.69 9.97 2.74
CA ASP A 336 13.28 9.09 1.74
C ASP A 336 14.10 7.93 2.35
N SER A 337 14.88 8.20 3.41
CA SER A 337 15.69 7.18 4.09
C SER A 337 14.89 6.06 4.77
N ASP A 338 13.60 6.22 5.00
CA ASP A 338 12.72 5.15 5.52
C ASP A 338 12.64 3.97 4.55
N TYR A 339 12.94 4.23 3.26
CA TYR A 339 12.88 3.25 2.18
C TYR A 339 14.26 2.73 1.73
N ASP A 340 15.33 3.01 2.48
CA ASP A 340 16.67 2.45 2.20
C ASP A 340 16.67 0.92 2.21
N GLY A 341 15.85 0.31 3.07
CA GLY A 341 15.64 -1.14 3.06
C GLY A 341 15.06 -1.66 1.75
N ALA A 342 14.14 -0.94 1.13
CA ALA A 342 13.57 -1.31 -0.18
C ALA A 342 14.60 -1.19 -1.30
N ARG A 343 15.45 -0.13 -1.29
CA ARG A 343 16.56 0.03 -2.25
C ARG A 343 17.59 -1.08 -2.12
N ALA A 344 17.97 -1.41 -0.88
CA ALA A 344 18.91 -2.52 -0.62
C ALA A 344 18.32 -3.85 -1.10
N ALA A 345 17.02 -4.06 -0.93
CA ALA A 345 16.31 -5.24 -1.40
C ALA A 345 16.33 -5.35 -2.93
N LEU A 346 16.03 -4.26 -3.64
CA LEU A 346 16.11 -4.20 -5.10
C LEU A 346 17.52 -4.51 -5.59
N THR A 347 18.53 -3.84 -5.03
CA THR A 347 19.94 -4.08 -5.40
C THR A 347 20.35 -5.54 -5.19
N ALA A 348 19.91 -6.17 -4.08
CA ALA A 348 20.22 -7.56 -3.81
C ALA A 348 19.52 -8.53 -4.80
N VAL A 349 18.33 -8.18 -5.27
CA VAL A 349 17.57 -8.99 -6.24
C VAL A 349 18.17 -8.88 -7.64
N ASP A 350 18.65 -7.69 -8.03
CA ASP A 350 19.24 -7.42 -9.37
C ASP A 350 20.70 -7.88 -9.50
N ALA A 351 21.44 -8.03 -8.39
CA ALA A 351 22.83 -8.49 -8.37
C ALA A 351 22.94 -10.01 -8.59
#